data_b41854e5c7af1e73e1c9ee443e78225e
#
_entry.id   b41854e5c7af1e73e1c9ee443e78225e
#
_cell.length_a   1.000
_cell.length_b   1.000
_cell.length_c   1.000
_cell.angle_alpha   90.00
_cell.angle_beta   90.00
_cell.angle_gamma   90.00
#
_symmetry.space_group_name_H-M   'P 1'
#
loop_
_entity.id
_entity.type
_entity.pdbx_description
1 polymer ?
#
loop_
_entity_poly.entity_id
_entity_poly.type
_entity_poly.pdbx_seq_one_letter_code
_entity_poly.pdbx_strand_id
1 'polypeptide(L)'
;MESGTRRGSTAGAATLALAALAVAFLAGCGSGASGTTVRLTPPAKGSTSVAAKVGDTVVLVFEANPTTGYEWTFTPGNTFSIEKSVYVPDPNPDNLAGKGGTQVVTLKVTKAGTSDLSGVYARSWETPKGGHVTPDTVVTVKSAD
;
A
#
# COMPACT_ATOMS: atom_id res chain seq x y z
N MET A 1 -84.63 5.70 -20.96
CA MET A 1 -84.56 5.06 -19.62
C MET A 1 -83.17 4.86 -19.30
N GLU A 2 -82.76 5.68 -18.50
CA GLU A 2 -82.08 5.62 -17.19
C GLU A 2 -80.67 5.13 -17.32
N SER A 3 -79.80 6.07 -17.10
CA SER A 3 -79.34 6.53 -15.74
C SER A 3 -78.36 5.55 -15.13
N GLY A 4 -77.17 6.02 -14.91
CA GLY A 4 -76.21 5.32 -14.10
C GLY A 4 -74.84 6.01 -14.01
N THR A 5 -74.90 7.19 -13.46
CA THR A 5 -73.84 7.88 -12.74
C THR A 5 -73.07 6.94 -11.80
N ARG A 6 -71.73 7.04 -11.75
CA ARG A 6 -70.93 7.21 -10.51
C ARG A 6 -69.45 7.03 -10.84
N ARG A 7 -68.71 8.14 -10.68
CA ARG A 7 -67.82 8.46 -9.55
C ARG A 7 -66.81 7.32 -9.30
N GLY A 8 -65.60 7.56 -9.51
CA GLY A 8 -64.75 8.39 -8.77
C GLY A 8 -63.84 7.51 -7.96
N SER A 9 -62.59 7.68 -8.04
CA SER A 9 -61.61 7.57 -6.94
C SER A 9 -60.24 7.61 -7.57
N THR A 10 -59.68 8.73 -7.55
CA THR A 10 -58.51 9.15 -6.70
C THR A 10 -57.81 7.98 -6.04
N ALA A 11 -56.66 7.69 -6.49
CA ALA A 11 -55.62 7.12 -5.65
C ALA A 11 -54.30 7.39 -6.29
N GLY A 12 -53.62 8.33 -5.83
CA GLY A 12 -52.62 8.03 -4.84
C GLY A 12 -51.31 7.84 -5.56
N ALA A 13 -50.74 8.96 -6.10
CA ALA A 13 -49.33 9.02 -6.44
C ALA A 13 -48.53 8.85 -5.17
N ALA A 14 -47.97 7.67 -4.97
CA ALA A 14 -46.92 7.45 -3.98
C ALA A 14 -45.61 8.08 -4.48
N THR A 15 -45.35 9.27 -4.09
CA THR A 15 -44.09 9.96 -4.26
C THR A 15 -43.09 9.31 -3.33
N LEU A 16 -42.25 8.42 -3.85
CA LEU A 16 -41.05 7.98 -3.18
C LEU A 16 -40.08 9.13 -3.17
N ALA A 17 -40.00 9.81 -2.05
CA ALA A 17 -38.95 10.76 -1.75
C ALA A 17 -37.62 9.99 -1.61
N LEU A 18 -36.80 10.02 -2.64
CA LEU A 18 -35.40 9.68 -2.51
C LEU A 18 -34.74 10.76 -1.64
N ALA A 19 -34.49 10.43 -0.38
CA ALA A 19 -33.60 11.20 0.47
C ALA A 19 -32.19 11.06 -0.06
N ALA A 20 -31.76 12.02 -0.85
CA ALA A 20 -30.36 12.19 -1.20
C ALA A 20 -29.60 12.59 0.07
N LEU A 21 -28.89 11.64 0.66
CA LEU A 21 -27.97 11.88 1.74
C LEU A 21 -26.76 12.63 1.12
N ALA A 22 -26.81 13.94 1.17
CA ALA A 22 -25.69 14.80 0.84
C ALA A 22 -24.65 14.60 1.95
N VAL A 23 -23.64 13.77 1.69
CA VAL A 23 -22.42 13.75 2.50
C VAL A 23 -21.68 15.05 2.20
N ALA A 24 -21.84 16.01 3.09
CA ALA A 24 -21.04 17.23 3.08
C ALA A 24 -19.61 16.83 3.44
N PHE A 25 -18.75 16.72 2.44
CA PHE A 25 -17.31 16.76 2.65
C PHE A 25 -16.94 18.15 3.16
N LEU A 26 -16.76 18.26 4.46
CA LEU A 26 -16.06 19.39 5.04
C LEU A 26 -14.62 19.37 4.53
N ALA A 27 -14.36 20.16 3.51
CA ALA A 27 -13.00 20.50 3.12
C ALA A 27 -12.35 21.29 4.25
N GLY A 28 -11.77 20.58 5.20
CA GLY A 28 -10.87 21.16 6.18
C GLY A 28 -9.59 21.56 5.46
N CYS A 29 -9.41 22.84 5.15
CA CYS A 29 -8.11 23.40 4.83
C CYS A 29 -7.22 23.33 6.07
N GLY A 30 -6.56 22.19 6.26
CA GLY A 30 -5.43 22.04 7.14
C GLY A 30 -4.19 21.95 6.28
N SER A 31 -3.41 23.01 6.22
CA SER A 31 -2.08 23.04 5.64
C SER A 31 -1.12 22.25 6.52
N GLY A 32 -1.24 20.94 6.49
CA GLY A 32 -0.28 19.99 6.98
C GLY A 32 -0.14 18.95 5.88
N ALA A 33 1.06 18.74 5.38
CA ALA A 33 1.36 17.70 4.41
C ALA A 33 1.20 16.33 5.08
N SER A 34 -0.03 15.93 5.35
CA SER A 34 -0.40 14.59 5.79
C SER A 34 -0.39 13.70 4.56
N GLY A 35 0.79 13.19 4.19
CA GLY A 35 0.89 12.18 3.16
C GLY A 35 0.09 10.94 3.58
N THR A 36 -0.52 10.29 2.61
CA THR A 36 -1.22 9.01 2.81
C THR A 36 -0.20 7.90 3.04
N THR A 37 -0.57 6.90 3.83
CA THR A 37 0.24 5.68 3.97
C THR A 37 -0.32 4.59 3.07
N VAL A 38 0.49 4.13 2.13
CA VAL A 38 0.20 2.99 1.26
C VAL A 38 0.96 1.78 1.76
N ARG A 39 0.29 0.66 2.01
CA ARG A 39 0.91 -0.59 2.45
C ARG A 39 0.82 -1.66 1.38
N LEU A 40 1.91 -2.34 1.12
CA LEU A 40 2.04 -3.39 0.11
C LEU A 40 2.91 -4.53 0.61
N THR A 41 2.58 -5.75 0.22
CA THR A 41 3.44 -6.94 0.39
C THR A 41 3.94 -7.37 -0.99
N PRO A 42 5.15 -6.96 -1.37
CA PRO A 42 5.72 -7.36 -2.66
C PRO A 42 6.02 -8.86 -2.70
N PRO A 43 6.05 -9.47 -3.89
CA PRO A 43 6.52 -10.85 -4.02
C PRO A 43 8.00 -10.96 -3.63
N ALA A 44 8.40 -12.08 -3.06
CA ALA A 44 9.79 -12.34 -2.71
C ALA A 44 10.71 -12.38 -3.95
N LYS A 45 10.16 -12.73 -5.11
CA LYS A 45 10.83 -12.69 -6.42
C LYS A 45 9.91 -12.11 -7.48
N GLY A 46 10.45 -11.23 -8.31
CA GLY A 46 9.72 -10.60 -9.40
C GLY A 46 9.55 -9.10 -9.24
N SER A 47 8.54 -8.53 -9.87
CA SER A 47 8.30 -7.10 -9.86
C SER A 47 6.86 -6.76 -9.51
N THR A 48 6.67 -5.62 -8.87
CA THR A 48 5.36 -5.05 -8.58
C THR A 48 5.43 -3.53 -8.71
N SER A 49 4.28 -2.86 -8.73
CA SER A 49 4.25 -1.41 -8.78
C SER A 49 3.25 -0.83 -7.78
N VAL A 50 3.56 0.35 -7.27
CA VAL A 50 2.71 1.09 -6.36
C VAL A 50 2.59 2.54 -6.84
N ALA A 51 1.38 3.10 -6.78
CA ALA A 51 1.14 4.51 -7.02
C ALA A 51 1.12 5.27 -5.69
N ALA A 52 1.74 6.43 -5.68
CA ALA A 52 1.80 7.30 -4.51
C ALA A 52 1.86 8.78 -4.94
N LYS A 53 1.78 9.70 -3.99
CA LYS A 53 1.99 11.13 -4.22
C LYS A 53 3.24 11.61 -3.49
N VAL A 54 3.77 12.74 -3.93
CA VAL A 54 4.84 13.42 -3.17
C VAL A 54 4.34 13.73 -1.76
N GLY A 55 5.12 13.34 -0.75
CA GLY A 55 4.72 13.44 0.65
C GLY A 55 4.09 12.17 1.23
N ASP A 56 3.71 11.20 0.40
CA ASP A 56 3.17 9.92 0.89
C ASP A 56 4.27 9.04 1.51
N THR A 57 3.81 8.13 2.34
CA THR A 57 4.63 7.07 2.92
C THR A 57 4.23 5.74 2.32
N VAL A 58 5.18 4.98 1.80
CA VAL A 58 4.96 3.63 1.30
C VAL A 58 5.59 2.63 2.26
N VAL A 59 4.79 1.72 2.78
CA VAL A 59 5.24 0.66 3.70
C VAL A 59 5.23 -0.67 2.96
N LEU A 60 6.40 -1.25 2.80
CA LEU A 60 6.61 -2.53 2.15
C LEU A 60 6.91 -3.59 3.19
N VAL A 61 6.30 -4.76 3.04
CA VAL A 61 6.45 -5.88 3.98
C VAL A 61 6.95 -7.09 3.21
N PHE A 62 8.16 -7.54 3.53
CA PHE A 62 8.80 -8.71 2.93
C PHE A 62 8.90 -9.83 3.95
N GLU A 63 8.72 -11.06 3.51
CA GLU A 63 9.08 -12.21 4.35
C GLU A 63 10.59 -12.22 4.58
N ALA A 64 11.01 -12.52 5.80
CA ALA A 64 12.42 -12.56 6.18
C ALA A 64 12.68 -13.63 7.24
N ASN A 65 13.84 -14.27 7.14
CA ASN A 65 14.28 -15.22 8.15
C ASN A 65 15.81 -15.10 8.39
N PRO A 66 16.23 -14.10 9.18
CA PRO A 66 17.65 -13.90 9.46
C PRO A 66 18.30 -15.04 10.24
N THR A 67 17.53 -15.93 10.86
CA THR A 67 18.09 -17.12 11.54
C THR A 67 18.80 -18.08 10.57
N THR A 68 18.51 -17.98 9.28
CA THR A 68 19.17 -18.74 8.20
C THR A 68 20.41 -18.03 7.63
N GLY A 69 20.71 -16.82 8.16
CA GLY A 69 21.78 -15.95 7.66
C GLY A 69 21.40 -15.11 6.45
N TYR A 70 20.15 -15.24 5.94
CA TYR A 70 19.66 -14.41 4.84
C TYR A 70 19.17 -13.07 5.35
N GLU A 71 19.52 -12.02 4.63
CA GLU A 71 19.12 -10.64 4.93
C GLU A 71 18.71 -9.90 3.66
N TRP A 72 17.76 -9.00 3.80
CA TRP A 72 17.36 -8.09 2.73
C TRP A 72 18.31 -6.90 2.65
N THR A 73 18.83 -6.65 1.45
CA THR A 73 19.55 -5.42 1.10
C THR A 73 18.73 -4.67 0.07
N PHE A 74 18.44 -3.39 0.34
CA PHE A 74 17.62 -2.55 -0.54
C PHE A 74 18.43 -1.40 -1.12
N THR A 75 18.25 -1.18 -2.42
CA THR A 75 18.80 -0.04 -3.15
C THR A 75 17.64 0.86 -3.58
N PRO A 76 17.50 2.06 -3.04
CA PRO A 76 16.43 2.97 -3.39
C PRO A 76 16.67 3.68 -4.71
N GLY A 77 15.58 4.03 -5.41
CA GLY A 77 15.59 4.96 -6.51
C GLY A 77 15.71 6.41 -6.05
N ASN A 78 15.49 7.35 -6.97
CA ASN A 78 15.74 8.78 -6.75
C ASN A 78 14.48 9.62 -6.45
N THR A 79 13.29 9.01 -6.46
CA THR A 79 12.01 9.70 -6.17
C THR A 79 11.54 9.51 -4.73
N PHE A 80 12.23 8.68 -3.96
CA PHE A 80 11.92 8.40 -2.57
C PHE A 80 13.20 8.11 -1.77
N SER A 81 13.09 8.16 -0.46
CA SER A 81 14.14 7.72 0.48
C SER A 81 13.64 6.59 1.37
N ILE A 82 14.53 5.71 1.80
CA ILE A 82 14.24 4.74 2.85
C ILE A 82 14.38 5.44 4.20
N GLU A 83 13.27 5.61 4.91
CA GLU A 83 13.28 6.20 6.25
C GLU A 83 13.56 5.15 7.33
N LYS A 84 13.06 3.94 7.11
CA LYS A 84 13.17 2.87 8.10
C LYS A 84 13.19 1.51 7.41
N SER A 85 14.02 0.59 7.93
CA SER A 85 14.03 -0.81 7.56
C SER A 85 14.20 -1.63 8.85
N VAL A 86 13.18 -2.41 9.24
CA VAL A 86 13.13 -3.10 10.52
C VAL A 86 12.63 -4.51 10.34
N TYR A 87 13.35 -5.45 10.93
CA TYR A 87 12.87 -6.84 11.08
C TYR A 87 11.90 -6.94 12.25
N VAL A 88 10.77 -7.60 12.01
CA VAL A 88 9.75 -7.91 13.00
C VAL A 88 9.62 -9.43 13.05
N PRO A 89 10.03 -10.08 14.14
CA PRO A 89 9.88 -11.53 14.27
C PRO A 89 8.41 -11.94 14.36
N ASP A 90 8.08 -13.09 13.80
CA ASP A 90 6.76 -13.68 14.00
C ASP A 90 6.55 -14.11 15.45
N PRO A 91 5.30 -14.08 15.95
CA PRO A 91 4.98 -14.62 17.27
C PRO A 91 5.48 -16.06 17.42
N ASN A 92 6.26 -16.32 18.46
CA ASN A 92 6.89 -17.63 18.68
C ASN A 92 6.66 -18.12 20.13
N PRO A 93 5.40 -18.42 20.50
CA PRO A 93 5.06 -18.84 21.86
C PRO A 93 5.74 -20.15 22.28
N ASP A 94 6.05 -21.01 21.31
CA ASP A 94 6.65 -22.32 21.56
C ASP A 94 8.19 -22.31 21.49
N ASN A 95 8.81 -21.14 21.35
CA ASN A 95 10.27 -20.98 21.22
C ASN A 95 10.93 -21.88 20.16
N LEU A 96 10.27 -22.06 19.04
CA LEU A 96 10.78 -22.87 17.94
C LEU A 96 12.00 -22.22 17.29
N ALA A 97 13.07 -22.99 17.13
CA ALA A 97 14.25 -22.52 16.42
C ALA A 97 13.95 -22.29 14.92
N GLY A 98 14.56 -21.28 14.33
CA GLY A 98 14.43 -21.01 12.89
C GLY A 98 13.14 -20.33 12.47
N LYS A 99 12.32 -19.85 13.40
CA LYS A 99 11.11 -19.10 13.06
C LYS A 99 11.49 -17.78 12.41
N GLY A 100 10.81 -17.48 11.30
CA GLY A 100 11.00 -16.25 10.51
C GLY A 100 10.25 -15.05 11.07
N GLY A 101 10.00 -14.09 10.21
CA GLY A 101 9.28 -12.88 10.47
C GLY A 101 9.17 -12.04 9.21
N THR A 102 9.07 -10.73 9.38
CA THR A 102 8.94 -9.80 8.27
C THR A 102 9.96 -8.67 8.35
N GLN A 103 10.49 -8.28 7.20
CA GLN A 103 11.25 -7.04 7.03
C GLN A 103 10.29 -5.94 6.58
N VAL A 104 10.11 -4.93 7.41
CA VAL A 104 9.25 -3.78 7.11
C VAL A 104 10.13 -2.62 6.66
N VAL A 105 9.90 -2.16 5.43
CA VAL A 105 10.62 -1.04 4.82
C VAL A 105 9.66 0.13 4.64
N THR A 106 10.02 1.27 5.19
CA THR A 106 9.24 2.50 5.10
C THR A 106 9.94 3.47 4.17
N LEU A 107 9.26 3.84 3.09
CA LEU A 107 9.72 4.79 2.10
C LEU A 107 8.97 6.12 2.26
N LYS A 108 9.68 7.23 2.10
CA LYS A 108 9.09 8.56 1.96
C LYS A 108 9.23 9.02 0.51
N VAL A 109 8.11 9.30 -0.13
CA VAL A 109 8.10 9.85 -1.50
C VAL A 109 8.47 11.32 -1.45
N THR A 110 9.54 11.68 -2.16
CA THR A 110 10.14 13.03 -2.09
C THR A 110 10.02 13.80 -3.39
N LYS A 111 9.81 13.11 -4.51
CA LYS A 111 9.72 13.72 -5.85
C LYS A 111 8.70 12.97 -6.70
N ALA A 112 8.06 13.68 -7.62
CA ALA A 112 7.26 13.07 -8.68
C ALA A 112 8.16 12.34 -9.69
N GLY A 113 7.65 11.27 -10.27
CA GLY A 113 8.33 10.46 -11.26
C GLY A 113 8.18 8.95 -11.02
N THR A 114 8.99 8.18 -11.69
CA THR A 114 9.02 6.72 -11.55
C THR A 114 10.42 6.29 -11.19
N SER A 115 10.56 5.50 -10.14
CA SER A 115 11.83 4.87 -9.79
C SER A 115 11.62 3.56 -9.04
N ASP A 116 12.65 2.74 -9.00
CA ASP A 116 12.60 1.39 -8.47
C ASP A 116 13.30 1.29 -7.13
N LEU A 117 12.71 0.52 -6.22
CA LEU A 117 13.38 -0.08 -5.09
C LEU A 117 13.80 -1.49 -5.50
N SER A 118 15.09 -1.75 -5.54
CA SER A 118 15.63 -3.08 -5.78
C SER A 118 15.94 -3.77 -4.47
N GLY A 119 15.46 -4.99 -4.28
CA GLY A 119 15.72 -5.81 -3.11
C GLY A 119 16.46 -7.09 -3.45
N VAL A 120 17.51 -7.40 -2.70
CA VAL A 120 18.28 -8.63 -2.78
C VAL A 120 18.17 -9.37 -1.46
N TYR A 121 17.76 -10.63 -1.49
CA TYR A 121 17.67 -11.50 -0.33
C TYR A 121 18.77 -12.56 -0.38
N ALA A 122 19.88 -12.31 0.31
CA ALA A 122 21.07 -13.13 0.25
C ALA A 122 21.81 -13.19 1.59
N ARG A 123 22.71 -14.13 1.71
CA ARG A 123 23.69 -14.17 2.80
C ARG A 123 24.82 -13.20 2.50
N SER A 124 25.31 -12.50 3.51
CA SER A 124 26.35 -11.46 3.37
C SER A 124 27.65 -11.97 2.71
N TRP A 125 27.96 -13.25 2.89
CA TRP A 125 29.17 -13.89 2.29
C TRP A 125 28.95 -14.44 0.88
N GLU A 126 27.70 -14.57 0.44
CA GLU A 126 27.35 -15.02 -0.93
C GLU A 126 27.27 -13.86 -1.92
N THR A 127 27.16 -12.64 -1.43
CA THR A 127 27.08 -11.46 -2.28
C THR A 127 28.48 -11.08 -2.77
N PRO A 128 28.75 -11.10 -4.09
CA PRO A 128 30.05 -10.72 -4.63
C PRO A 128 30.39 -9.28 -4.23
N LYS A 129 31.57 -9.07 -3.65
CA LYS A 129 32.07 -7.72 -3.37
C LYS A 129 32.32 -7.00 -4.70
N GLY A 130 31.51 -5.97 -4.99
CA GLY A 130 31.60 -5.17 -6.22
C GLY A 130 31.01 -5.80 -7.46
N GLY A 131 30.29 -6.93 -7.35
CA GLY A 131 29.57 -7.54 -8.45
C GLY A 131 28.20 -6.93 -8.69
N HIS A 132 27.73 -6.96 -9.94
CA HIS A 132 26.33 -6.64 -10.25
C HIS A 132 25.44 -7.79 -9.76
N VAL A 133 24.63 -7.53 -8.75
CA VAL A 133 23.69 -8.52 -8.22
C VAL A 133 22.32 -8.27 -8.87
N THR A 134 21.76 -9.30 -9.49
CA THR A 134 20.38 -9.22 -9.98
C THR A 134 19.42 -9.15 -8.80
N PRO A 135 18.54 -8.15 -8.72
CA PRO A 135 17.58 -8.07 -7.65
C PRO A 135 16.62 -9.26 -7.66
N ASP A 136 16.29 -9.78 -6.48
CA ASP A 136 15.24 -10.78 -6.34
C ASP A 136 13.87 -10.15 -6.53
N THR A 137 13.69 -8.94 -6.02
CA THR A 137 12.45 -8.18 -6.15
C THR A 137 12.70 -6.75 -6.60
N VAL A 138 11.77 -6.23 -7.39
CA VAL A 138 11.76 -4.82 -7.81
C VAL A 138 10.38 -4.23 -7.53
N VAL A 139 10.36 -3.13 -6.77
CA VAL A 139 9.13 -2.38 -6.51
C VAL A 139 9.22 -1.05 -7.23
N THR A 140 8.45 -0.89 -8.30
CA THR A 140 8.35 0.36 -9.04
C THR A 140 7.40 1.33 -8.34
N VAL A 141 7.91 2.44 -7.84
CA VAL A 141 7.12 3.52 -7.25
C VAL A 141 6.83 4.56 -8.33
N LYS A 142 5.55 4.73 -8.63
CA LYS A 142 5.04 5.75 -9.56
C LYS A 142 4.44 6.89 -8.74
N SER A 143 5.15 8.00 -8.66
CA SER A 143 4.74 9.14 -7.83
C SER A 143 4.27 10.31 -8.69
N ALA A 144 3.19 10.94 -8.24
CA ALA A 144 2.63 12.18 -8.77
C ALA A 144 2.68 13.30 -7.72
N ASP A 145 2.53 14.54 -8.18
CA ASP A 145 2.38 15.70 -7.30
C ASP A 145 1.04 15.70 -6.56
#